data_3e0e280bb3e781ee15fe036bde59831e
#
_entry.id   3e0e280bb3e781ee15fe036bde59831e
#
_cell.length_a   1.000
_cell.length_b   1.000
_cell.length_c   1.000
_cell.angle_alpha   90.00
_cell.angle_beta   90.00
_cell.angle_gamma   90.00
#
_symmetry.space_group_name_H-M   'P 1'
#
loop_
_entity.id
_entity.type
_entity.pdbx_description
1 polymer ?
#
loop_
_entity_poly.entity_id
_entity_poly.type
_entity_poly.pdbx_seq_one_letter_code
_entity_poly.pdbx_strand_id
1 'polypeptide(L)'
;MIFLVGPPGAGKSTFCHQVVLNNFALDRPVIFVTTEHGPSEVIDLLRDSGMGELQPEVMRFVDAFGETVGATIPERLDTVGANCEDLTSISLAIAKLQERIGRRDILLVFDSLTSPYLFNEKEVFRFMRLCLAKFASDGNSVLALMDEGCGKPEDLGAMMSVADGILRMEVKGLSRTLNVVKHPRVETATIEIPIEPKQPQVRPPMDLDPIMLAQFIKSINEGKTTLRREVGDFVNLFWPNLAHWSCMLWDPKGFPAMLYEMNKYEGASGEESLPSYPWNSRIFFKALRALQSLGFIPKSLSKVKDMNKALKFLPFRSVGLERSGVLEYLEDVSKTDEHYFRVYEHSDCVGFENIGTTIASHIPPMTAGWCKLGEKGGRDWNAIETKCIGLGAPYCEFKLVPGEIEGLKASLEKDSSLVERIHERLMERLMGFLLDGKPLVERPKLGSDVHLHVVWHGMGELNLVGERYRRAQMMGAARSAKKIGERLMATGLHEDEAVKRVLNFLEYCKVGKVTLGETIRIRDNCECGRTTMFLHEKQPSCYFTTGFLNGLFSAVKNQHVREVRCVAAGDPYCEWEFR
;
A
#
# COMPACT_ATOMS: atom_id res chain seq x y z
N MET A 1 -12.32 -9.92 -24.72
CA MET A 1 -12.17 -11.09 -23.82
C MET A 1 -10.72 -11.60 -23.89
N ILE A 2 -10.08 -11.77 -22.72
CA ILE A 2 -8.75 -12.34 -22.56
C ILE A 2 -8.89 -13.76 -22.00
N PHE A 3 -8.17 -14.71 -22.58
CA PHE A 3 -8.14 -16.10 -22.14
C PHE A 3 -6.75 -16.45 -21.61
N LEU A 4 -6.68 -16.84 -20.32
CA LEU A 4 -5.46 -17.19 -19.61
C LEU A 4 -5.37 -18.70 -19.45
N VAL A 5 -4.37 -19.30 -20.05
CA VAL A 5 -4.13 -20.74 -20.02
C VAL A 5 -2.77 -21.09 -19.43
N GLY A 6 -2.62 -22.29 -18.96
CA GLY A 6 -1.37 -22.82 -18.41
C GLY A 6 -1.59 -24.06 -17.55
N PRO A 7 -0.53 -24.79 -17.17
CA PRO A 7 -0.67 -25.99 -16.36
C PRO A 7 -1.23 -25.68 -14.97
N PRO A 8 -1.82 -26.67 -14.27
CA PRO A 8 -2.19 -26.55 -12.87
C PRO A 8 -1.00 -26.07 -12.03
N GLY A 9 -1.26 -25.17 -11.07
CA GLY A 9 -0.23 -24.61 -10.22
C GLY A 9 0.66 -23.52 -10.84
N ALA A 10 0.45 -23.14 -12.11
CA ALA A 10 1.21 -22.07 -12.77
C ALA A 10 0.98 -20.68 -12.15
N GLY A 11 -0.04 -20.50 -11.29
CA GLY A 11 -0.34 -19.23 -10.64
C GLY A 11 -1.37 -18.38 -11.40
N LYS A 12 -2.18 -18.99 -12.23
CA LYS A 12 -3.25 -18.33 -13.00
C LYS A 12 -4.23 -17.58 -12.09
N SER A 13 -4.75 -18.23 -11.04
CA SER A 13 -5.65 -17.59 -10.06
C SER A 13 -4.94 -16.47 -9.30
N THR A 14 -3.67 -16.65 -8.91
CA THR A 14 -2.88 -15.57 -8.30
C THR A 14 -2.76 -14.36 -9.23
N PHE A 15 -2.46 -14.57 -10.51
CA PHE A 15 -2.42 -13.50 -11.52
C PHE A 15 -3.79 -12.84 -11.67
N CYS A 16 -4.86 -13.64 -11.68
CA CYS A 16 -6.24 -13.16 -11.73
C CYS A 16 -6.57 -12.27 -10.54
N HIS A 17 -6.21 -12.68 -9.33
CA HIS A 17 -6.37 -11.86 -8.12
C HIS A 17 -5.64 -10.52 -8.25
N GLN A 18 -4.43 -10.50 -8.83
CA GLN A 18 -3.69 -9.27 -9.10
C GLN A 18 -4.45 -8.35 -10.07
N VAL A 19 -5.05 -8.91 -11.13
CA VAL A 19 -5.86 -8.15 -12.09
C VAL A 19 -7.10 -7.57 -11.40
N VAL A 20 -7.80 -8.35 -10.57
CA VAL A 20 -8.95 -7.89 -9.77
C VAL A 20 -8.57 -6.71 -8.89
N LEU A 21 -7.47 -6.86 -8.15
CA LEU A 21 -7.01 -5.82 -7.23
C LEU A 21 -6.60 -4.52 -7.97
N ASN A 22 -5.94 -4.65 -9.13
CA ASN A 22 -5.62 -3.48 -9.97
C ASN A 22 -6.87 -2.82 -10.56
N ASN A 23 -7.90 -3.62 -10.84
CA ASN A 23 -9.17 -3.10 -11.37
C ASN A 23 -9.95 -2.30 -10.31
N PHE A 24 -9.84 -2.66 -9.03
CA PHE A 24 -10.40 -1.87 -7.93
C PHE A 24 -9.77 -0.46 -7.84
N ALA A 25 -8.48 -0.33 -8.17
CA ALA A 25 -7.81 0.97 -8.24
C ALA A 25 -8.44 1.91 -9.28
N LEU A 26 -9.14 1.35 -10.27
CA LEU A 26 -9.82 2.07 -11.33
C LEU A 26 -11.33 2.28 -11.03
N ASP A 27 -11.79 1.95 -9.82
CA ASP A 27 -13.20 2.02 -9.39
C ASP A 27 -14.17 1.27 -10.35
N ARG A 28 -13.70 0.18 -10.92
CA ARG A 28 -14.47 -0.66 -11.82
C ARG A 28 -15.10 -1.82 -11.08
N PRO A 29 -16.41 -2.06 -11.22
CA PRO A 29 -17.05 -3.19 -10.59
C PRO A 29 -16.53 -4.52 -11.18
N VAL A 30 -16.45 -5.52 -10.31
CA VAL A 30 -16.01 -6.86 -10.64
C VAL A 30 -17.15 -7.86 -10.41
N ILE A 31 -17.41 -8.71 -11.39
CA ILE A 31 -18.17 -9.95 -11.20
C ILE A 31 -17.16 -11.10 -11.21
N PHE A 32 -17.05 -11.82 -10.11
CA PHE A 32 -16.15 -12.96 -9.98
C PHE A 32 -16.97 -14.26 -9.99
N VAL A 33 -16.81 -15.04 -11.04
CA VAL A 33 -17.38 -16.39 -11.14
C VAL A 33 -16.36 -17.36 -10.56
N THR A 34 -16.70 -17.97 -9.44
CA THR A 34 -15.83 -18.95 -8.78
C THR A 34 -16.39 -20.35 -8.93
N THR A 35 -15.54 -21.29 -9.36
CA THR A 35 -15.93 -22.68 -9.67
C THR A 35 -15.17 -23.73 -8.85
N GLU A 36 -14.12 -23.32 -8.14
CA GLU A 36 -13.23 -24.22 -7.38
C GLU A 36 -13.19 -23.90 -5.89
N HIS A 37 -13.59 -22.69 -5.51
CA HIS A 37 -13.58 -22.18 -4.14
C HIS A 37 -14.88 -21.44 -3.82
N GLY A 38 -15.29 -21.41 -2.57
CA GLY A 38 -16.40 -20.56 -2.15
C GLY A 38 -16.01 -19.06 -2.15
N PRO A 39 -16.99 -18.13 -2.27
CA PRO A 39 -16.72 -16.68 -2.26
C PRO A 39 -15.91 -16.20 -1.06
N SER A 40 -16.14 -16.75 0.14
CA SER A 40 -15.40 -16.41 1.35
C SER A 40 -13.91 -16.74 1.23
N GLU A 41 -13.58 -17.90 0.67
CA GLU A 41 -12.20 -18.31 0.46
C GLU A 41 -11.50 -17.44 -0.58
N VAL A 42 -12.20 -17.09 -1.68
CA VAL A 42 -11.67 -16.13 -2.67
C VAL A 42 -11.40 -14.76 -2.03
N ILE A 43 -12.30 -14.29 -1.16
CA ILE A 43 -12.11 -13.05 -0.41
C ILE A 43 -10.86 -13.13 0.48
N ASP A 44 -10.65 -14.23 1.18
CA ASP A 44 -9.48 -14.41 2.03
C ASP A 44 -8.18 -14.46 1.21
N LEU A 45 -8.18 -15.13 0.06
CA LEU A 45 -7.05 -15.13 -0.88
C LEU A 45 -6.75 -13.73 -1.46
N LEU A 46 -7.79 -12.94 -1.74
CA LEU A 46 -7.63 -11.55 -2.16
C LEU A 46 -7.09 -10.67 -1.03
N ARG A 47 -7.53 -10.89 0.21
CA ARG A 47 -6.98 -10.20 1.40
C ARG A 47 -5.50 -10.52 1.62
N ASP A 48 -5.13 -11.78 1.49
CA ASP A 48 -3.73 -12.21 1.56
C ASP A 48 -2.87 -11.58 0.45
N SER A 49 -3.51 -11.26 -0.68
CA SER A 49 -2.88 -10.57 -1.81
C SER A 49 -2.91 -9.03 -1.70
N GLY A 50 -3.43 -8.47 -0.59
CA GLY A 50 -3.45 -7.04 -0.30
C GLY A 50 -4.77 -6.32 -0.60
N MET A 51 -5.89 -7.04 -0.65
CA MET A 51 -7.21 -6.43 -0.63
C MET A 51 -7.53 -5.92 0.77
N GLY A 52 -7.94 -4.65 0.88
CA GLY A 52 -8.53 -4.12 2.10
C GLY A 52 -9.97 -4.59 2.34
N GLU A 53 -10.75 -3.84 3.11
CA GLU A 53 -12.16 -4.18 3.29
C GLU A 53 -12.92 -4.18 1.97
N LEU A 54 -13.63 -5.29 1.74
CA LEU A 54 -14.46 -5.47 0.56
C LEU A 54 -15.67 -4.51 0.64
N GLN A 55 -15.85 -3.70 -0.40
CA GLN A 55 -17.10 -2.99 -0.60
C GLN A 55 -18.02 -3.86 -1.44
N PRO A 56 -19.21 -4.25 -0.95
CA PRO A 56 -20.16 -5.07 -1.70
C PRO A 56 -20.58 -4.45 -3.04
N GLU A 57 -20.42 -3.13 -3.15
CA GLU A 57 -20.74 -2.38 -4.36
C GLU A 57 -19.74 -2.58 -5.49
N VAL A 58 -18.50 -2.93 -5.17
CA VAL A 58 -17.40 -3.03 -6.13
C VAL A 58 -17.16 -4.48 -6.58
N MET A 59 -17.42 -5.47 -5.73
CA MET A 59 -17.22 -6.88 -6.04
C MET A 59 -18.48 -7.71 -5.78
N ARG A 60 -18.83 -8.54 -6.74
CA ARG A 60 -19.98 -9.46 -6.68
C ARG A 60 -19.56 -10.83 -7.14
N PHE A 61 -20.22 -11.85 -6.61
CA PHE A 61 -19.86 -13.25 -6.87
C PHE A 61 -21.00 -14.01 -7.57
N VAL A 62 -20.60 -14.81 -8.55
CA VAL A 62 -21.36 -16.00 -8.96
C VAL A 62 -20.71 -17.19 -8.28
N ASP A 63 -21.39 -17.76 -7.28
CA ASP A 63 -20.92 -18.95 -6.58
C ASP A 63 -21.38 -20.20 -7.35
N ALA A 64 -20.55 -20.63 -8.28
CA ALA A 64 -20.78 -21.84 -9.05
C ALA A 64 -20.12 -23.07 -8.40
N PHE A 65 -19.36 -22.90 -7.32
CA PHE A 65 -18.77 -23.98 -6.54
C PHE A 65 -19.77 -24.57 -5.54
N GLY A 66 -20.41 -23.72 -4.73
CA GLY A 66 -21.25 -24.17 -3.62
C GLY A 66 -22.42 -25.04 -4.08
N GLU A 67 -23.17 -24.63 -5.11
CA GLU A 67 -24.27 -25.42 -5.65
C GLU A 67 -23.81 -26.73 -6.31
N THR A 68 -22.65 -26.73 -6.96
CA THR A 68 -22.07 -27.94 -7.56
C THR A 68 -21.73 -29.02 -6.52
N VAL A 69 -21.33 -28.61 -5.31
CA VAL A 69 -21.07 -29.52 -4.20
C VAL A 69 -22.31 -29.77 -3.32
N GLY A 70 -23.50 -29.37 -3.77
CA GLY A 70 -24.77 -29.63 -3.10
C GLY A 70 -25.15 -28.66 -1.99
N ALA A 71 -24.48 -27.53 -1.86
CA ALA A 71 -24.86 -26.47 -0.92
C ALA A 71 -26.00 -25.62 -1.46
N THR A 72 -26.92 -25.19 -0.61
CA THR A 72 -27.91 -24.18 -0.97
C THR A 72 -27.33 -22.79 -0.74
N ILE A 73 -27.13 -22.05 -1.81
CA ILE A 73 -26.58 -20.70 -1.74
C ILE A 73 -27.72 -19.69 -1.60
N PRO A 74 -27.83 -18.99 -0.45
CA PRO A 74 -28.85 -17.97 -0.30
C PRO A 74 -28.49 -16.78 -1.22
N GLU A 75 -29.48 -16.35 -1.99
CA GLU A 75 -29.32 -15.17 -2.84
C GLU A 75 -29.10 -13.92 -1.99
N ARG A 76 -28.02 -13.17 -2.27
CA ARG A 76 -27.68 -11.90 -1.65
C ARG A 76 -27.52 -10.81 -2.71
N LEU A 77 -27.41 -9.56 -2.29
CA LEU A 77 -27.14 -8.45 -3.21
C LEU A 77 -25.80 -8.59 -3.94
N ASP A 78 -24.83 -9.17 -3.28
CA ASP A 78 -23.46 -9.35 -3.74
C ASP A 78 -23.14 -10.76 -4.26
N THR A 79 -24.01 -11.75 -4.04
CA THR A 79 -23.75 -13.15 -4.38
C THR A 79 -25.00 -13.82 -4.97
N VAL A 80 -24.81 -14.51 -6.08
CA VAL A 80 -25.84 -15.33 -6.75
C VAL A 80 -25.27 -16.73 -6.96
N GLY A 81 -26.01 -17.77 -6.53
CA GLY A 81 -25.63 -19.17 -6.75
C GLY A 81 -25.80 -19.59 -8.21
N ALA A 82 -24.97 -20.54 -8.65
CA ALA A 82 -25.04 -21.20 -9.94
C ALA A 82 -24.41 -22.60 -9.84
N ASN A 83 -24.66 -23.46 -10.83
CA ASN A 83 -24.10 -24.79 -10.90
C ASN A 83 -23.16 -24.95 -12.11
N CYS A 84 -21.95 -25.48 -11.90
CA CYS A 84 -20.99 -25.76 -12.99
C CYS A 84 -21.50 -26.76 -14.03
N GLU A 85 -22.44 -27.63 -13.68
CA GLU A 85 -23.07 -28.59 -14.60
C GLU A 85 -24.07 -27.90 -15.54
N ASP A 86 -24.60 -26.72 -15.16
CA ASP A 86 -25.56 -25.96 -15.94
C ASP A 86 -25.01 -24.56 -16.33
N LEU A 87 -24.44 -24.47 -17.52
CA LEU A 87 -23.91 -23.23 -18.10
C LEU A 87 -24.99 -22.13 -18.26
N THR A 88 -26.27 -22.53 -18.31
CA THR A 88 -27.39 -21.58 -18.38
C THR A 88 -27.58 -20.89 -17.03
N SER A 89 -27.45 -21.62 -15.92
CA SER A 89 -27.53 -21.04 -14.57
C SER A 89 -26.44 -20.00 -14.35
N ILE A 90 -25.20 -20.30 -14.79
CA ILE A 90 -24.08 -19.35 -14.72
C ILE A 90 -24.38 -18.10 -15.57
N SER A 91 -24.88 -18.27 -16.80
CA SER A 91 -25.24 -17.13 -17.68
C SER A 91 -26.31 -16.23 -17.05
N LEU A 92 -27.33 -16.82 -16.44
CA LEU A 92 -28.39 -16.09 -15.76
C LEU A 92 -27.88 -15.35 -14.51
N ALA A 93 -27.01 -15.99 -13.73
CA ALA A 93 -26.40 -15.35 -12.56
C ALA A 93 -25.53 -14.14 -12.94
N ILE A 94 -24.72 -14.25 -14.00
CA ILE A 94 -23.92 -13.15 -14.55
C ILE A 94 -24.86 -12.00 -14.99
N ALA A 95 -25.89 -12.29 -15.78
CA ALA A 95 -26.84 -11.28 -16.29
C ALA A 95 -27.54 -10.55 -15.14
N LYS A 96 -27.97 -11.27 -14.10
CA LYS A 96 -28.60 -10.73 -12.91
C LYS A 96 -27.69 -9.77 -12.13
N LEU A 97 -26.43 -10.14 -11.95
CA LEU A 97 -25.44 -9.25 -11.30
C LEU A 97 -25.11 -8.04 -12.17
N GLN A 98 -25.01 -8.19 -13.50
CA GLN A 98 -24.82 -7.09 -14.42
C GLN A 98 -25.98 -6.09 -14.36
N GLU A 99 -27.22 -6.57 -14.32
CA GLU A 99 -28.41 -5.72 -14.15
C GLU A 99 -28.39 -4.97 -12.82
N ARG A 100 -28.02 -5.64 -11.72
CA ARG A 100 -27.90 -5.01 -10.39
C ARG A 100 -26.81 -3.96 -10.31
N ILE A 101 -25.72 -4.11 -11.06
CA ILE A 101 -24.66 -3.11 -11.15
C ILE A 101 -25.14 -1.88 -11.92
N GLY A 102 -25.95 -2.07 -12.96
CA GLY A 102 -26.57 -0.98 -13.70
C GLY A 102 -25.63 -0.07 -14.49
N ARG A 103 -24.34 -0.42 -14.58
CA ARG A 103 -23.32 0.32 -15.36
C ARG A 103 -22.57 -0.61 -16.32
N ARG A 104 -21.93 -0.02 -17.30
CA ARG A 104 -20.95 -0.70 -18.18
C ARG A 104 -19.57 -0.60 -17.56
N ASP A 105 -18.57 -1.21 -18.21
CA ASP A 105 -17.19 -1.15 -17.73
C ASP A 105 -16.91 -2.13 -16.57
N ILE A 106 -17.64 -3.25 -16.56
CA ILE A 106 -17.49 -4.31 -15.57
C ILE A 106 -16.34 -5.24 -15.98
N LEU A 107 -15.49 -5.64 -15.02
CA LEU A 107 -14.59 -6.76 -15.19
C LEU A 107 -15.28 -8.05 -14.76
N LEU A 108 -15.51 -8.95 -15.71
CA LEU A 108 -15.93 -10.33 -15.42
C LEU A 108 -14.68 -11.21 -15.34
N VAL A 109 -14.48 -11.83 -14.20
CA VAL A 109 -13.46 -12.84 -13.97
C VAL A 109 -14.11 -14.19 -13.89
N PHE A 110 -13.60 -15.18 -14.64
CA PHE A 110 -14.08 -16.55 -14.60
C PHE A 110 -12.93 -17.49 -14.14
N ASP A 111 -12.93 -17.86 -12.87
CA ASP A 111 -11.90 -18.69 -12.25
C ASP A 111 -12.49 -20.02 -11.70
N SER A 112 -12.46 -21.10 -12.49
CA SER A 112 -11.93 -21.26 -13.83
C SER A 112 -12.98 -21.93 -14.75
N LEU A 113 -12.73 -21.95 -16.06
CA LEU A 113 -13.52 -22.73 -17.03
C LEU A 113 -13.20 -24.23 -16.97
N THR A 114 -12.21 -24.66 -16.18
CA THR A 114 -11.78 -26.06 -16.07
C THR A 114 -12.92 -26.94 -15.58
N SER A 115 -13.55 -26.61 -14.44
CA SER A 115 -14.65 -27.40 -13.89
C SER A 115 -15.89 -27.42 -14.79
N PRO A 116 -16.39 -26.29 -15.33
CA PRO A 116 -17.46 -26.29 -16.32
C PRO A 116 -17.14 -27.14 -17.56
N TYR A 117 -15.88 -27.12 -18.03
CA TYR A 117 -15.48 -27.94 -19.18
C TYR A 117 -15.53 -29.45 -18.90
N LEU A 118 -15.11 -29.85 -17.72
CA LEU A 118 -15.16 -31.28 -17.33
C LEU A 118 -16.58 -31.82 -17.28
N PHE A 119 -17.59 -31.00 -17.00
CA PHE A 119 -19.00 -31.42 -17.00
C PHE A 119 -19.67 -31.28 -18.38
N ASN A 120 -19.31 -30.26 -19.17
CA ASN A 120 -20.06 -29.85 -20.36
C ASN A 120 -19.28 -29.96 -21.68
N GLU A 121 -18.00 -30.34 -21.63
CA GLU A 121 -17.13 -30.52 -22.82
C GLU A 121 -17.28 -29.36 -23.84
N LYS A 122 -17.69 -29.70 -25.05
CA LYS A 122 -17.80 -28.76 -26.20
C LYS A 122 -18.81 -27.62 -26.01
N GLU A 123 -19.77 -27.77 -25.12
CA GLU A 123 -20.77 -26.74 -24.86
C GLU A 123 -20.13 -25.48 -24.22
N VAL A 124 -18.98 -25.63 -23.54
CA VAL A 124 -18.23 -24.49 -22.99
C VAL A 124 -17.76 -23.53 -24.10
N PHE A 125 -17.38 -24.03 -25.26
CA PHE A 125 -17.07 -23.18 -26.42
C PHE A 125 -18.26 -22.30 -26.83
N ARG A 126 -19.45 -22.92 -26.88
CA ARG A 126 -20.69 -22.20 -27.18
C ARG A 126 -21.01 -21.15 -26.10
N PHE A 127 -20.86 -21.52 -24.84
CA PHE A 127 -21.00 -20.61 -23.71
C PHE A 127 -20.05 -19.42 -23.80
N MET A 128 -18.76 -19.65 -24.05
CA MET A 128 -17.78 -18.58 -24.23
C MET A 128 -18.19 -17.62 -25.36
N ARG A 129 -18.68 -18.15 -26.49
CA ARG A 129 -19.06 -17.36 -27.64
C ARG A 129 -20.35 -16.58 -27.44
N LEU A 130 -21.37 -17.18 -26.82
CA LEU A 130 -22.71 -16.59 -26.68
C LEU A 130 -22.88 -15.76 -25.39
N CYS A 131 -22.15 -16.09 -24.33
CA CYS A 131 -22.23 -15.40 -23.06
C CYS A 131 -21.02 -14.47 -22.85
N LEU A 132 -19.80 -15.02 -22.74
CA LEU A 132 -18.64 -14.23 -22.36
C LEU A 132 -18.20 -13.23 -23.44
N ALA A 133 -18.19 -13.64 -24.71
CA ALA A 133 -17.83 -12.72 -25.80
C ALA A 133 -18.89 -11.65 -26.01
N LYS A 134 -20.18 -11.98 -25.81
CA LYS A 134 -21.26 -10.98 -25.83
C LYS A 134 -21.11 -9.98 -24.68
N PHE A 135 -20.86 -10.45 -23.46
CA PHE A 135 -20.60 -9.60 -22.31
C PHE A 135 -19.46 -8.61 -22.58
N ALA A 136 -18.37 -9.09 -23.22
CA ALA A 136 -17.26 -8.23 -23.64
C ALA A 136 -17.66 -7.22 -24.70
N SER A 137 -18.50 -7.61 -25.68
CA SER A 137 -18.95 -6.71 -26.77
C SER A 137 -19.85 -5.58 -26.26
N ASP A 138 -20.49 -5.75 -25.11
CA ASP A 138 -21.34 -4.74 -24.47
C ASP A 138 -20.54 -3.64 -23.72
N GLY A 139 -19.23 -3.57 -23.95
CA GLY A 139 -18.33 -2.56 -23.36
C GLY A 139 -17.70 -2.98 -22.04
N ASN A 140 -17.75 -4.26 -21.70
CA ASN A 140 -17.16 -4.83 -20.51
C ASN A 140 -15.82 -5.54 -20.81
N SER A 141 -15.11 -5.98 -19.78
CA SER A 141 -13.90 -6.77 -19.88
C SER A 141 -14.12 -8.18 -19.34
N VAL A 142 -13.53 -9.19 -19.98
CA VAL A 142 -13.59 -10.59 -19.50
C VAL A 142 -12.19 -11.15 -19.40
N LEU A 143 -11.87 -11.76 -18.25
CA LEU A 143 -10.70 -12.59 -18.02
C LEU A 143 -11.18 -14.00 -17.65
N ALA A 144 -10.96 -14.97 -18.50
CA ALA A 144 -11.33 -16.37 -18.26
C ALA A 144 -10.10 -17.25 -18.15
N LEU A 145 -10.08 -18.14 -17.17
CA LEU A 145 -8.95 -19.03 -16.87
C LEU A 145 -9.30 -20.46 -17.24
N MET A 146 -8.28 -21.23 -17.67
CA MET A 146 -8.41 -22.67 -17.87
C MET A 146 -7.07 -23.39 -17.71
N ASP A 147 -7.11 -24.60 -17.17
CA ASP A 147 -5.95 -25.48 -17.06
C ASP A 147 -5.63 -26.16 -18.41
N GLU A 148 -4.38 -26.06 -18.85
CA GLU A 148 -3.88 -26.84 -19.97
C GLU A 148 -3.76 -28.31 -19.56
N GLY A 149 -4.21 -29.20 -20.47
CA GLY A 149 -4.18 -30.65 -20.24
C GLY A 149 -5.45 -31.25 -19.64
N CYS A 150 -6.41 -30.43 -19.20
CA CYS A 150 -7.70 -30.91 -18.69
C CYS A 150 -8.68 -31.33 -19.78
N GLY A 151 -8.42 -30.96 -21.04
CA GLY A 151 -9.31 -31.23 -22.17
C GLY A 151 -8.58 -31.64 -23.43
N LYS A 152 -9.35 -31.91 -24.50
CA LYS A 152 -8.83 -32.21 -25.81
C LYS A 152 -8.14 -30.97 -26.40
N PRO A 153 -6.95 -31.11 -27.01
CA PRO A 153 -6.26 -29.96 -27.61
C PRO A 153 -7.08 -29.19 -28.64
N GLU A 154 -7.96 -29.89 -29.38
CA GLU A 154 -8.84 -29.29 -30.37
C GLU A 154 -9.90 -28.38 -29.75
N ASP A 155 -10.47 -28.78 -28.60
CA ASP A 155 -11.46 -28.00 -27.88
C ASP A 155 -10.81 -26.75 -27.26
N LEU A 156 -9.63 -26.89 -26.67
CA LEU A 156 -8.84 -25.75 -26.18
C LEU A 156 -8.49 -24.79 -27.31
N GLY A 157 -8.05 -25.31 -28.46
CA GLY A 157 -7.79 -24.51 -29.66
C GLY A 157 -9.03 -23.74 -30.16
N ALA A 158 -10.20 -24.40 -30.15
CA ALA A 158 -11.46 -23.76 -30.48
C ALA A 158 -11.81 -22.63 -29.50
N MET A 159 -11.68 -22.85 -28.19
CA MET A 159 -11.90 -21.82 -27.15
C MET A 159 -10.93 -20.64 -27.29
N MET A 160 -9.65 -20.90 -27.57
CA MET A 160 -8.64 -19.87 -27.84
C MET A 160 -9.01 -19.01 -29.06
N SER A 161 -9.66 -19.57 -30.07
CA SER A 161 -10.06 -18.82 -31.28
C SER A 161 -11.10 -17.73 -31.03
N VAL A 162 -11.93 -17.88 -30.00
CA VAL A 162 -12.98 -16.91 -29.61
C VAL A 162 -12.39 -15.73 -28.85
N ALA A 163 -11.24 -15.89 -28.22
CA ALA A 163 -10.62 -14.86 -27.41
C ALA A 163 -9.92 -13.79 -28.27
N ASP A 164 -10.07 -12.52 -27.89
CA ASP A 164 -9.35 -11.40 -28.50
C ASP A 164 -7.87 -11.41 -28.10
N GLY A 165 -7.58 -11.84 -26.88
CA GLY A 165 -6.23 -11.99 -26.36
C GLY A 165 -6.03 -13.35 -25.68
N ILE A 166 -4.81 -13.88 -25.80
CA ILE A 166 -4.39 -15.15 -25.23
C ILE A 166 -3.13 -14.92 -24.43
N LEU A 167 -3.18 -15.25 -23.17
CA LEU A 167 -2.06 -15.26 -22.24
C LEU A 167 -1.78 -16.71 -21.85
N ARG A 168 -0.51 -17.10 -21.84
CA ARG A 168 -0.09 -18.43 -21.38
C ARG A 168 0.90 -18.30 -20.24
N MET A 169 0.59 -18.94 -19.12
CA MET A 169 1.50 -19.06 -17.98
C MET A 169 2.25 -20.38 -18.02
N GLU A 170 3.54 -20.31 -17.74
CA GLU A 170 4.42 -21.48 -17.64
C GLU A 170 5.24 -21.39 -16.35
N VAL A 171 5.65 -22.55 -15.82
CA VAL A 171 6.58 -22.64 -14.68
C VAL A 171 7.90 -23.16 -15.19
N LYS A 172 8.99 -22.42 -14.98
CA LYS A 172 10.36 -22.81 -15.32
C LYS A 172 11.25 -22.72 -14.09
N GLY A 173 11.44 -23.86 -13.42
CA GLY A 173 12.21 -23.92 -12.18
C GLY A 173 11.56 -23.08 -11.06
N LEU A 174 12.25 -22.03 -10.60
CA LEU A 174 11.77 -21.09 -9.57
C LEU A 174 11.13 -19.83 -10.13
N SER A 175 10.97 -19.73 -11.45
CA SER A 175 10.32 -18.58 -12.09
C SER A 175 9.02 -18.98 -12.78
N ARG A 176 8.11 -18.03 -12.88
CA ARG A 176 6.90 -18.11 -13.70
C ARG A 176 7.06 -17.17 -14.88
N THR A 177 6.61 -17.60 -16.04
CA THR A 177 6.60 -16.73 -17.22
C THR A 177 5.17 -16.55 -17.71
N LEU A 178 4.82 -15.31 -18.05
CA LEU A 178 3.58 -14.96 -18.73
C LEU A 178 3.91 -14.63 -20.18
N ASN A 179 3.47 -15.48 -21.09
CA ASN A 179 3.63 -15.28 -22.53
C ASN A 179 2.36 -14.63 -23.10
N VAL A 180 2.50 -13.45 -23.67
CA VAL A 180 1.46 -12.80 -24.48
C VAL A 180 1.48 -13.44 -25.85
N VAL A 181 0.61 -14.44 -26.06
CA VAL A 181 0.54 -15.19 -27.34
C VAL A 181 -0.22 -14.38 -28.39
N LYS A 182 -1.30 -13.71 -27.99
CA LYS A 182 -2.13 -12.86 -28.83
C LYS A 182 -2.72 -11.74 -27.97
N HIS A 183 -2.73 -10.51 -28.46
CA HIS A 183 -3.42 -9.40 -27.82
C HIS A 183 -3.72 -8.30 -28.83
N PRO A 184 -4.91 -7.63 -28.79
CA PRO A 184 -5.29 -6.64 -29.79
C PRO A 184 -4.51 -5.33 -29.74
N ARG A 185 -3.83 -5.04 -28.62
CA ARG A 185 -3.16 -3.76 -28.36
C ARG A 185 -1.71 -3.89 -27.87
N VAL A 186 -1.25 -5.09 -27.63
CA VAL A 186 0.09 -5.35 -27.06
C VAL A 186 0.79 -6.34 -27.97
N GLU A 187 2.06 -6.09 -28.26
CA GLU A 187 2.90 -7.04 -29.02
C GLU A 187 3.13 -8.33 -28.23
N THR A 188 3.43 -9.40 -28.95
CA THR A 188 3.81 -10.68 -28.32
C THR A 188 5.05 -10.49 -27.49
N ALA A 189 4.99 -10.88 -26.22
CA ALA A 189 6.07 -10.70 -25.26
C ALA A 189 6.08 -11.85 -24.25
N THR A 190 7.24 -12.11 -23.69
CA THR A 190 7.41 -12.98 -22.53
C THR A 190 7.78 -12.12 -21.33
N ILE A 191 6.98 -12.19 -20.28
CA ILE A 191 7.17 -11.45 -19.03
C ILE A 191 7.54 -12.47 -17.95
N GLU A 192 8.67 -12.26 -17.31
CA GLU A 192 9.05 -13.07 -16.16
C GLU A 192 8.36 -12.53 -14.91
N ILE A 193 7.61 -13.40 -14.22
CA ILE A 193 6.91 -13.08 -12.97
C ILE A 193 7.71 -13.72 -11.84
N PRO A 194 8.36 -12.95 -10.98
CA PRO A 194 9.05 -13.50 -9.82
C PRO A 194 8.03 -14.18 -8.89
N ILE A 195 8.37 -15.35 -8.36
CA ILE A 195 7.60 -15.98 -7.30
C ILE A 195 7.95 -15.23 -6.01
N GLU A 196 7.08 -14.31 -5.58
CA GLU A 196 7.27 -13.65 -4.29
C GLU A 196 7.11 -14.69 -3.16
N PRO A 197 8.08 -14.81 -2.26
CA PRO A 197 7.92 -15.66 -1.09
C PRO A 197 6.78 -15.14 -0.21
N LYS A 198 6.03 -16.03 0.42
CA LYS A 198 4.87 -15.71 1.30
C LYS A 198 5.22 -14.83 2.54
N GLN A 199 6.49 -14.59 2.81
CA GLN A 199 6.95 -13.64 3.82
C GLN A 199 7.65 -12.46 3.14
N PRO A 200 7.48 -11.24 3.63
CA PRO A 200 8.24 -10.10 3.13
C PRO A 200 9.72 -10.39 3.33
N GLN A 201 10.39 -10.80 2.27
CA GLN A 201 11.85 -10.83 2.28
C GLN A 201 12.30 -9.38 2.20
N VAL A 202 12.94 -8.94 3.26
CA VAL A 202 13.71 -7.72 3.22
C VAL A 202 14.74 -7.88 2.12
N ARG A 203 14.69 -7.01 1.12
CA ARG A 203 15.61 -7.09 -0.01
C ARG A 203 17.06 -6.92 0.47
N PRO A 204 18.05 -7.54 -0.22
CA PRO A 204 19.45 -7.39 0.12
C PRO A 204 19.90 -5.93 0.10
N PRO A 205 21.06 -5.63 0.72
CA PRO A 205 21.59 -4.27 0.80
C PRO A 205 21.65 -3.63 -0.57
N MET A 206 20.99 -2.48 -0.71
CA MET A 206 21.03 -1.71 -1.93
C MET A 206 22.26 -0.78 -1.88
N ASP A 207 22.99 -0.72 -2.98
CA ASP A 207 24.10 0.22 -3.10
C ASP A 207 23.54 1.64 -3.18
N LEU A 208 23.91 2.47 -2.20
CA LEU A 208 23.52 3.88 -2.17
C LEU A 208 24.50 4.74 -2.93
N ASP A 209 23.96 5.78 -3.53
CA ASP A 209 24.76 6.90 -4.02
C ASP A 209 25.37 7.68 -2.84
N PRO A 210 26.70 7.67 -2.67
CA PRO A 210 27.36 8.35 -1.55
C PRO A 210 27.12 9.85 -1.51
N ILE A 211 26.91 10.48 -2.68
CA ILE A 211 26.66 11.93 -2.78
C ILE A 211 25.27 12.26 -2.28
N MET A 212 24.25 11.52 -2.73
CA MET A 212 22.87 11.68 -2.27
C MET A 212 22.76 11.39 -0.78
N LEU A 213 23.48 10.40 -0.29
CA LEU A 213 23.55 10.08 1.12
C LEU A 213 24.12 11.24 1.95
N ALA A 214 25.24 11.83 1.52
CA ALA A 214 25.84 12.97 2.22
C ALA A 214 24.89 14.19 2.23
N GLN A 215 24.17 14.42 1.15
CA GLN A 215 23.15 15.48 1.06
C GLN A 215 21.98 15.21 2.04
N PHE A 216 21.52 13.97 2.12
CA PHE A 216 20.46 13.58 3.04
C PHE A 216 20.85 13.82 4.50
N ILE A 217 22.09 13.45 4.90
CA ILE A 217 22.61 13.73 6.25
C ILE A 217 22.61 15.23 6.53
N LYS A 218 23.08 15.98 5.57
CA LYS A 218 23.17 17.43 5.71
C LYS A 218 21.76 18.04 5.84
N SER A 219 20.79 17.55 5.09
CA SER A 219 19.40 17.97 5.18
C SER A 219 18.82 17.75 6.57
N ILE A 220 18.99 16.57 7.15
CA ILE A 220 18.51 16.26 8.51
C ILE A 220 19.24 17.09 9.57
N ASN A 221 20.58 17.12 9.53
CA ASN A 221 21.38 17.74 10.59
C ASN A 221 21.32 19.27 10.60
N GLU A 222 21.29 19.89 9.43
CA GLU A 222 21.35 21.35 9.31
C GLU A 222 19.97 21.98 9.09
N GLY A 223 18.91 21.18 8.82
CA GLY A 223 17.58 21.68 8.50
C GLY A 223 17.52 22.55 7.24
N LYS A 224 18.52 22.45 6.38
CA LYS A 224 18.62 23.21 5.14
C LYS A 224 18.14 22.36 3.97
N THR A 225 17.57 23.02 2.98
CA THR A 225 17.18 22.38 1.72
C THR A 225 18.41 21.89 0.98
N THR A 226 18.50 20.59 0.74
CA THR A 226 19.62 19.96 0.04
C THR A 226 19.21 18.94 -1.02
N LEU A 227 18.06 18.27 -0.85
CA LEU A 227 17.59 17.21 -1.74
C LEU A 227 16.62 17.76 -2.79
N ARG A 228 15.65 18.54 -2.38
CA ARG A 228 14.64 19.14 -3.26
C ARG A 228 14.86 20.63 -3.41
N ARG A 229 15.19 21.06 -4.64
CA ARG A 229 15.63 22.43 -4.91
C ARG A 229 14.49 23.45 -4.94
N GLU A 230 13.30 23.04 -5.43
CA GLU A 230 12.18 23.96 -5.67
C GLU A 230 11.26 24.10 -4.45
N VAL A 231 11.05 23.03 -3.68
CA VAL A 231 10.05 23.01 -2.59
C VAL A 231 10.63 22.79 -1.20
N GLY A 232 11.91 22.40 -1.12
CA GLY A 232 12.59 22.14 0.16
C GLY A 232 12.35 20.74 0.71
N ASP A 233 13.13 20.39 1.75
CA ASP A 233 13.17 19.02 2.30
C ASP A 233 12.19 18.81 3.45
N PHE A 234 11.30 19.75 3.71
CA PHE A 234 10.23 19.64 4.70
C PHE A 234 8.87 19.65 4.02
N VAL A 235 7.98 18.79 4.47
CA VAL A 235 6.63 18.55 3.93
C VAL A 235 5.62 18.84 5.03
N ASN A 236 4.48 19.43 4.71
CA ASN A 236 3.42 19.62 5.69
C ASN A 236 2.96 18.27 6.23
N LEU A 237 2.92 18.14 7.55
CA LEU A 237 2.59 16.92 8.27
C LEU A 237 1.22 16.33 7.90
N PHE A 238 0.32 17.14 7.39
CA PHE A 238 -0.98 16.66 6.96
C PHE A 238 -0.87 15.62 5.84
N TRP A 239 0.08 15.78 4.92
CA TRP A 239 0.27 14.85 3.80
C TRP A 239 0.66 13.43 4.23
N PRO A 240 1.73 13.19 5.01
CA PRO A 240 2.03 11.85 5.51
C PRO A 240 0.92 11.28 6.40
N ASN A 241 0.20 12.10 7.19
CA ASN A 241 -0.94 11.63 7.97
C ASN A 241 -2.12 11.21 7.07
N LEU A 242 -2.40 11.97 6.02
CA LEU A 242 -3.41 11.57 5.01
C LEU A 242 -3.03 10.25 4.37
N ALA A 243 -1.76 10.07 3.99
CA ALA A 243 -1.28 8.84 3.38
C ALA A 243 -1.43 7.65 4.34
N HIS A 244 -0.97 7.78 5.57
CA HIS A 244 -1.04 6.77 6.60
C HIS A 244 -2.50 6.29 6.85
N TRP A 245 -3.41 7.22 7.10
CA TRP A 245 -4.81 6.88 7.38
C TRP A 245 -5.58 6.43 6.14
N SER A 246 -5.17 6.84 4.95
CA SER A 246 -5.70 6.30 3.70
C SER A 246 -5.34 4.84 3.50
N CYS A 247 -4.09 4.45 3.81
CA CYS A 247 -3.67 3.05 3.78
C CYS A 247 -4.43 2.21 4.82
N MET A 248 -4.64 2.76 6.04
CA MET A 248 -5.44 2.11 7.07
C MET A 248 -6.91 1.97 6.68
N LEU A 249 -7.46 2.92 5.94
CA LEU A 249 -8.83 2.82 5.40
C LEU A 249 -8.98 1.65 4.43
N TRP A 250 -7.90 1.24 3.77
CA TRP A 250 -7.87 0.09 2.88
C TRP A 250 -7.64 -1.23 3.62
N ASP A 251 -6.69 -1.28 4.54
CA ASP A 251 -6.31 -2.48 5.29
C ASP A 251 -6.14 -2.18 6.79
N PRO A 252 -7.24 -2.00 7.54
CA PRO A 252 -7.20 -1.58 8.95
C PRO A 252 -6.62 -2.63 9.89
N LYS A 253 -6.60 -3.91 9.48
CA LYS A 253 -6.06 -5.02 10.28
C LYS A 253 -4.61 -5.33 9.97
N GLY A 254 -4.27 -5.43 8.70
CA GLY A 254 -2.92 -5.85 8.29
C GLY A 254 -1.92 -4.70 8.27
N PHE A 255 -2.32 -3.52 7.77
CA PHE A 255 -1.42 -2.39 7.59
C PHE A 255 -0.77 -1.89 8.89
N PRO A 256 -1.46 -1.76 10.05
CA PRO A 256 -0.84 -1.28 11.28
C PRO A 256 0.27 -2.18 11.81
N ALA A 257 0.02 -3.50 11.86
CA ALA A 257 1.01 -4.47 12.34
C ALA A 257 2.26 -4.47 11.46
N MET A 258 2.05 -4.37 10.17
CA MET A 258 3.09 -4.30 9.18
C MET A 258 3.92 -3.03 9.28
N LEU A 259 3.29 -1.89 9.42
CA LEU A 259 3.97 -0.61 9.60
C LEU A 259 4.80 -0.60 10.89
N TYR A 260 4.30 -1.22 11.96
CA TYR A 260 5.05 -1.42 13.19
C TYR A 260 6.35 -2.23 12.94
N GLU A 261 6.25 -3.39 12.32
CA GLU A 261 7.42 -4.24 12.04
C GLU A 261 8.43 -3.55 11.12
N MET A 262 7.95 -2.78 10.16
CA MET A 262 8.83 -2.03 9.26
C MET A 262 9.59 -0.93 9.97
N ASN A 263 8.91 -0.08 10.73
CA ASN A 263 9.56 0.99 11.47
C ASN A 263 10.54 0.43 12.51
N LYS A 264 10.19 -0.70 13.14
CA LYS A 264 11.09 -1.43 14.04
C LYS A 264 12.31 -1.97 13.29
N TYR A 265 12.09 -2.59 12.15
CA TYR A 265 13.17 -3.11 11.31
C TYR A 265 14.08 -1.97 10.86
N GLU A 266 13.54 -0.86 10.42
CA GLU A 266 14.33 0.30 10.03
C GLU A 266 15.21 0.81 11.17
N GLY A 267 14.66 0.94 12.37
CA GLY A 267 15.44 1.29 13.55
C GLY A 267 16.57 0.29 13.85
N ALA A 268 16.37 -1.00 13.55
CA ALA A 268 17.32 -2.07 13.79
C ALA A 268 18.32 -2.30 12.65
N SER A 269 18.01 -1.88 11.43
CA SER A 269 18.63 -2.33 10.17
C SER A 269 20.04 -1.81 9.92
N GLY A 270 20.59 -1.08 10.83
CA GLY A 270 21.93 -0.56 10.67
C GLY A 270 23.03 -1.59 10.36
N GLU A 271 22.86 -2.88 10.60
CA GLU A 271 23.87 -3.91 10.30
C GLU A 271 23.70 -4.56 8.93
N GLU A 272 22.49 -4.66 8.39
CA GLU A 272 22.23 -5.57 7.27
C GLU A 272 21.71 -4.92 6.00
N SER A 273 21.47 -3.61 5.91
CA SER A 273 21.04 -3.20 4.57
C SER A 273 20.00 -2.14 4.34
N LEU A 274 19.55 -1.42 5.28
CA LEU A 274 18.85 -0.22 4.85
C LEU A 274 19.67 1.00 5.21
N PRO A 275 19.97 1.75 4.22
CA PRO A 275 20.73 2.98 4.34
C PRO A 275 19.84 4.15 4.76
N SER A 276 19.00 3.95 5.74
CA SER A 276 18.28 5.04 6.39
C SER A 276 19.22 5.91 7.24
N TYR A 277 20.42 5.42 7.49
CA TYR A 277 21.44 6.19 8.21
C TYR A 277 22.68 6.47 7.37
N PRO A 278 23.12 7.71 7.48
CA PRO A 278 24.11 8.37 6.66
C PRO A 278 25.56 7.93 6.87
N TRP A 279 25.80 6.95 7.62
CA TRP A 279 27.12 6.42 7.83
C TRP A 279 27.23 5.13 7.05
N ASN A 280 28.33 4.98 6.30
CA ASN A 280 28.67 3.67 5.80
C ASN A 280 28.42 2.70 6.97
N SER A 281 27.30 2.00 6.92
CA SER A 281 26.76 1.24 8.04
C SER A 281 27.83 0.33 8.65
N ARG A 282 28.67 -0.30 7.82
CA ARG A 282 29.78 -1.14 8.25
C ARG A 282 30.82 -0.40 9.10
N ILE A 283 31.16 0.86 8.76
CA ILE A 283 32.12 1.66 9.54
C ILE A 283 31.48 2.10 10.86
N PHE A 284 30.23 2.57 10.82
CA PHE A 284 29.50 2.96 12.03
C PHE A 284 29.37 1.79 13.00
N PHE A 285 28.98 0.60 12.51
CA PHE A 285 28.84 -0.58 13.38
C PHE A 285 30.18 -1.10 13.88
N LYS A 286 31.22 -1.09 13.05
CA LYS A 286 32.57 -1.37 13.53
C LYS A 286 33.01 -0.40 14.62
N ALA A 287 32.76 0.89 14.45
CA ALA A 287 33.03 1.90 15.46
C ALA A 287 32.18 1.70 16.72
N LEU A 288 30.86 1.45 16.58
CA LEU A 288 29.95 1.16 17.69
C LEU A 288 30.43 -0.08 18.48
N ARG A 289 30.75 -1.17 17.78
CA ARG A 289 31.27 -2.41 18.41
C ARG A 289 32.64 -2.22 19.06
N ALA A 290 33.50 -1.42 18.47
CA ALA A 290 34.78 -1.04 19.05
C ALA A 290 34.57 -0.22 20.34
N LEU A 291 33.72 0.79 20.33
CA LEU A 291 33.39 1.59 21.50
C LEU A 291 32.71 0.76 22.61
N GLN A 292 31.87 -0.21 22.25
CA GLN A 292 31.30 -1.17 23.20
C GLN A 292 32.38 -2.08 23.81
N SER A 293 33.34 -2.53 23.00
CA SER A 293 34.46 -3.37 23.46
C SER A 293 35.39 -2.62 24.41
N LEU A 294 35.56 -1.31 24.18
CA LEU A 294 36.36 -0.41 25.01
C LEU A 294 35.59 0.10 26.26
N GLY A 295 34.30 -0.25 26.40
CA GLY A 295 33.49 0.15 27.55
C GLY A 295 32.91 1.59 27.47
N PHE A 296 33.09 2.31 26.37
CA PHE A 296 32.51 3.64 26.19
C PHE A 296 30.99 3.58 25.98
N ILE A 297 30.49 2.54 25.33
CA ILE A 297 29.07 2.28 25.12
C ILE A 297 28.71 0.98 25.82
N PRO A 298 27.56 0.90 26.53
CA PRO A 298 27.12 -0.33 27.18
C PRO A 298 26.91 -1.47 26.16
N LYS A 299 27.16 -2.71 26.58
CA LYS A 299 26.91 -3.91 25.77
C LYS A 299 25.46 -4.40 25.90
N SER A 300 24.75 -3.96 26.92
CA SER A 300 23.34 -4.23 27.18
C SER A 300 22.63 -2.96 27.63
N LEU A 301 21.40 -2.82 27.20
CA LEU A 301 20.52 -1.69 27.56
C LEU A 301 19.58 -2.01 28.72
N SER A 302 19.74 -3.15 29.38
CA SER A 302 18.85 -3.59 30.48
C SER A 302 18.73 -2.58 31.61
N LYS A 303 19.82 -1.97 32.05
CA LYS A 303 19.86 -1.07 33.19
C LYS A 303 19.59 0.38 32.77
N VAL A 304 18.85 1.13 33.58
CA VAL A 304 18.55 2.54 33.36
C VAL A 304 19.81 3.39 33.08
N LYS A 305 20.87 3.22 33.89
CA LYS A 305 22.13 3.93 33.69
C LYS A 305 22.81 3.60 32.34
N ASP A 306 22.63 2.38 31.86
CA ASP A 306 23.23 1.92 30.61
C ASP A 306 22.43 2.46 29.42
N MET A 307 21.08 2.46 29.50
CA MET A 307 20.22 3.12 28.55
C MET A 307 20.55 4.61 28.46
N ASN A 308 20.61 5.32 29.59
CA ASN A 308 20.92 6.74 29.64
C ASN A 308 22.29 7.09 29.02
N LYS A 309 23.28 6.20 29.22
CA LYS A 309 24.59 6.33 28.55
C LYS A 309 24.49 6.10 27.05
N ALA A 310 23.71 5.10 26.59
CA ALA A 310 23.57 4.75 25.19
C ALA A 310 22.77 5.80 24.38
N LEU A 311 21.83 6.52 25.01
CA LEU A 311 21.06 7.59 24.36
C LEU A 311 21.92 8.69 23.74
N LYS A 312 23.16 8.87 24.22
CA LYS A 312 24.13 9.82 23.65
C LYS A 312 24.68 9.39 22.30
N PHE A 313 24.62 8.11 21.99
CA PHE A 313 25.20 7.51 20.80
C PHE A 313 24.16 6.94 19.84
N LEU A 314 22.96 6.64 20.32
CA LEU A 314 21.86 6.16 19.50
C LEU A 314 21.12 7.32 18.84
N PRO A 315 20.42 7.08 17.71
CA PRO A 315 19.85 8.14 16.87
C PRO A 315 18.57 8.80 17.42
N PHE A 316 18.28 8.68 18.71
CA PHE A 316 17.10 9.32 19.35
C PHE A 316 16.98 10.83 19.09
N ARG A 317 18.11 11.48 18.83
CA ARG A 317 18.15 12.91 18.53
C ARG A 317 17.50 13.23 17.18
N SER A 318 17.44 12.26 16.25
CA SER A 318 16.86 12.48 14.92
C SER A 318 15.37 12.84 15.00
N VAL A 319 14.63 12.30 15.98
CA VAL A 319 13.21 12.60 16.20
C VAL A 319 12.93 14.10 16.26
N GLY A 320 13.76 14.87 16.99
CA GLY A 320 13.63 16.33 17.07
C GLY A 320 14.12 17.06 15.82
N LEU A 321 15.18 16.57 15.17
CA LEU A 321 15.73 17.15 13.95
C LEU A 321 14.76 17.00 12.76
N GLU A 322 14.09 15.88 12.67
CA GLU A 322 13.07 15.59 11.67
C GLU A 322 11.72 16.26 11.96
N ARG A 323 11.58 16.85 13.14
CA ARG A 323 10.36 17.44 13.67
C ARG A 323 9.20 16.43 13.78
N SER A 324 9.51 15.16 13.98
CA SER A 324 8.50 14.12 14.20
C SER A 324 7.93 14.12 15.63
N GLY A 325 8.66 14.70 16.58
CA GLY A 325 8.25 14.87 17.98
C GLY A 325 9.38 15.40 18.85
N VAL A 326 9.06 15.73 20.08
CA VAL A 326 10.05 16.02 21.14
C VAL A 326 10.12 14.81 22.05
N LEU A 327 11.19 14.03 21.94
CA LEU A 327 11.39 12.78 22.67
C LEU A 327 12.12 13.04 24.00
N GLU A 328 11.57 12.50 25.08
CA GLU A 328 12.10 12.55 26.44
C GLU A 328 12.24 11.13 27.00
N TYR A 329 13.39 10.80 27.57
CA TYR A 329 13.59 9.56 28.33
C TYR A 329 13.21 9.79 29.80
N LEU A 330 12.36 8.93 30.36
CA LEU A 330 11.85 9.04 31.74
C LEU A 330 12.67 8.15 32.67
N GLU A 331 13.82 8.65 33.13
CA GLU A 331 14.75 7.90 33.99
C GLU A 331 14.10 7.46 35.30
N ASP A 332 13.32 8.34 35.95
CA ASP A 332 12.78 8.13 37.29
C ASP A 332 11.74 6.99 37.34
N VAL A 333 11.04 6.71 36.27
CA VAL A 333 10.03 5.62 36.18
C VAL A 333 10.52 4.38 35.47
N SER A 334 11.66 4.46 34.81
CA SER A 334 12.29 3.35 34.11
C SER A 334 12.93 2.35 35.08
N LYS A 335 12.93 1.07 34.69
CA LYS A 335 13.48 -0.05 35.48
C LYS A 335 14.37 -0.94 34.63
N THR A 336 14.92 -1.98 35.23
CA THR A 336 15.64 -3.01 34.48
C THR A 336 14.72 -3.65 33.45
N ASP A 337 15.14 -3.65 32.18
CA ASP A 337 14.41 -4.17 31.04
C ASP A 337 13.01 -3.52 30.80
N GLU A 338 12.80 -2.34 31.33
CA GLU A 338 11.57 -1.58 31.14
C GLU A 338 11.89 -0.07 31.09
N HIS A 339 11.95 0.50 29.89
CA HIS A 339 12.36 1.88 29.69
C HIS A 339 11.22 2.72 29.14
N TYR A 340 10.91 3.84 29.80
CA TYR A 340 9.81 4.73 29.43
C TYR A 340 10.31 5.95 28.68
N PHE A 341 9.57 6.28 27.62
CA PHE A 341 9.78 7.45 26.79
C PHE A 341 8.50 8.24 26.64
N ARG A 342 8.62 9.53 26.53
CA ARG A 342 7.51 10.45 26.26
C ARG A 342 7.79 11.25 24.99
N VAL A 343 6.73 11.48 24.21
CA VAL A 343 6.79 12.26 22.98
C VAL A 343 5.74 13.35 23.02
N TYR A 344 6.19 14.59 22.95
CA TYR A 344 5.33 15.75 22.78
C TYR A 344 5.22 16.12 21.31
N GLU A 345 4.08 16.70 20.93
CA GLU A 345 3.79 17.10 19.53
C GLU A 345 4.06 15.98 18.51
N HIS A 346 3.72 14.76 18.88
CA HIS A 346 3.97 13.55 18.09
C HIS A 346 3.30 13.65 16.72
N SER A 347 4.08 13.47 15.64
CA SER A 347 3.62 13.64 14.25
C SER A 347 2.38 12.81 13.91
N ASP A 348 2.32 11.57 14.38
CA ASP A 348 1.20 10.67 14.05
C ASP A 348 -0.10 11.07 14.76
N CYS A 349 0.02 11.81 15.88
CA CYS A 349 -1.06 12.00 16.84
C CYS A 349 -1.66 13.40 16.83
N VAL A 350 -0.93 14.40 16.32
CA VAL A 350 -1.39 15.78 16.28
C VAL A 350 -2.64 15.93 15.40
N GLY A 351 -3.71 16.45 16.00
CA GLY A 351 -5.00 16.62 15.34
C GLY A 351 -5.91 15.41 15.41
N PHE A 352 -5.53 14.41 16.22
CA PHE A 352 -6.34 13.21 16.46
C PHE A 352 -6.61 13.01 17.96
N GLU A 353 -6.79 14.09 18.69
CA GLU A 353 -7.07 14.06 20.12
C GLU A 353 -8.42 13.37 20.39
N ASN A 354 -8.49 12.57 21.45
CA ASN A 354 -9.72 11.93 21.94
C ASN A 354 -10.48 11.07 20.91
N ILE A 355 -9.77 10.30 20.11
CA ILE A 355 -10.41 9.37 19.15
C ILE A 355 -10.68 7.98 19.74
N GLY A 356 -10.23 7.72 20.98
CA GLY A 356 -10.50 6.49 21.73
C GLY A 356 -9.53 5.34 21.46
N THR A 357 -8.38 5.59 20.83
CA THR A 357 -7.35 4.57 20.57
C THR A 357 -5.94 5.16 20.61
N THR A 358 -4.95 4.28 20.70
CA THR A 358 -3.54 4.60 20.45
C THR A 358 -3.29 4.70 18.96
N ILE A 359 -2.44 5.63 18.53
CA ILE A 359 -2.20 5.92 17.12
C ILE A 359 -0.72 6.13 16.75
N ALA A 360 0.19 6.09 17.71
CA ALA A 360 1.61 6.24 17.44
C ALA A 360 2.17 4.98 16.75
N SER A 361 2.53 5.09 15.50
CA SER A 361 2.95 3.97 14.65
C SER A 361 4.40 4.05 14.17
N HIS A 362 5.06 5.21 14.34
CA HIS A 362 6.40 5.47 13.82
C HIS A 362 7.45 5.48 14.93
N ILE A 363 7.43 6.45 15.85
CA ILE A 363 8.49 6.63 16.86
C ILE A 363 8.64 5.43 17.81
N PRO A 364 7.57 4.84 18.40
CA PRO A 364 7.74 3.75 19.34
C PRO A 364 8.43 2.52 18.74
N PRO A 365 7.99 1.94 17.59
CA PRO A 365 8.69 0.78 17.02
C PRO A 365 10.09 1.10 16.52
N MET A 366 10.32 2.30 15.96
CA MET A 366 11.66 2.70 15.53
C MET A 366 12.63 2.79 16.70
N THR A 367 12.20 3.30 17.85
CA THR A 367 13.03 3.34 19.06
C THR A 367 13.33 1.94 19.60
N ALA A 368 12.40 1.00 19.50
CA ALA A 368 12.65 -0.41 19.82
C ALA A 368 13.72 -1.00 18.91
N GLY A 369 13.68 -0.69 17.62
CA GLY A 369 14.72 -1.05 16.66
C GLY A 369 16.10 -0.49 17.02
N TRP A 370 16.19 0.78 17.42
CA TRP A 370 17.44 1.39 17.88
C TRP A 370 17.99 0.72 19.13
N CYS A 371 17.12 0.23 20.03
CA CYS A 371 17.58 -0.53 21.19
C CYS A 371 18.16 -1.88 20.78
N LYS A 372 17.54 -2.60 19.86
CA LYS A 372 18.10 -3.83 19.27
C LYS A 372 19.47 -3.59 18.66
N LEU A 373 19.59 -2.50 17.89
CA LEU A 373 20.84 -2.06 17.30
C LEU A 373 21.92 -1.75 18.34
N GLY A 374 21.56 -1.08 19.43
CA GLY A 374 22.45 -0.68 20.51
C GLY A 374 22.95 -1.84 21.35
N GLU A 375 22.29 -2.98 21.37
CA GLU A 375 22.71 -4.16 22.13
C GLU A 375 23.69 -5.07 21.38
N LYS A 376 24.75 -5.49 22.05
CA LYS A 376 25.63 -6.52 21.54
C LYS A 376 24.91 -7.87 21.60
N GLY A 377 24.68 -8.49 20.45
CA GLY A 377 23.90 -9.74 20.34
C GLY A 377 22.50 -9.52 19.80
N GLY A 378 22.08 -8.25 19.61
CA GLY A 378 20.86 -7.93 18.90
C GLY A 378 19.57 -8.46 19.55
N ARG A 379 19.51 -8.44 20.91
CA ARG A 379 18.30 -8.84 21.63
C ARG A 379 17.11 -8.04 21.10
N ASP A 380 16.03 -8.71 20.76
CA ASP A 380 14.84 -8.06 20.24
C ASP A 380 14.19 -7.17 21.31
N TRP A 381 13.61 -6.06 20.87
CA TRP A 381 12.91 -5.09 21.70
C TRP A 381 11.56 -4.76 21.06
N ASN A 382 10.57 -4.48 21.90
CA ASN A 382 9.26 -4.05 21.44
C ASN A 382 8.78 -2.84 22.25
N ALA A 383 7.88 -2.06 21.65
CA ALA A 383 7.31 -0.86 22.23
C ALA A 383 5.81 -1.07 22.52
N ILE A 384 5.37 -0.60 23.69
CA ILE A 384 3.95 -0.59 24.09
C ILE A 384 3.58 0.84 24.45
N GLU A 385 2.59 1.42 23.77
CA GLU A 385 2.02 2.71 24.18
C GLU A 385 1.28 2.59 25.51
N THR A 386 1.64 3.45 26.47
CA THR A 386 1.00 3.54 27.79
C THR A 386 0.07 4.74 27.89
N LYS A 387 0.36 5.82 27.15
CA LYS A 387 -0.51 6.99 26.99
C LYS A 387 -0.43 7.50 25.55
N CYS A 388 -1.53 8.01 25.05
CA CYS A 388 -1.61 8.56 23.71
C CYS A 388 -2.50 9.81 23.66
N ILE A 389 -2.11 10.75 22.80
CA ILE A 389 -2.94 11.91 22.46
C ILE A 389 -4.30 11.44 21.93
N GLY A 390 -4.33 10.34 21.15
CA GLY A 390 -5.56 9.72 20.69
C GLY A 390 -6.50 9.20 21.79
N LEU A 391 -5.95 8.93 22.98
CA LEU A 391 -6.71 8.58 24.20
C LEU A 391 -7.01 9.80 25.08
N GLY A 392 -6.66 11.01 24.65
CA GLY A 392 -6.89 12.25 25.39
C GLY A 392 -5.74 12.67 26.32
N ALA A 393 -4.61 11.99 26.31
CA ALA A 393 -3.44 12.45 27.04
C ALA A 393 -2.78 13.67 26.32
N PRO A 394 -2.10 14.57 27.05
CA PRO A 394 -1.43 15.72 26.45
C PRO A 394 -0.13 15.36 25.69
N TYR A 395 0.30 14.13 25.75
CA TYR A 395 1.49 13.57 25.10
C TYR A 395 1.30 12.07 24.85
N CYS A 396 2.13 11.50 24.01
CA CYS A 396 2.27 10.05 23.91
C CYS A 396 3.36 9.55 24.86
N GLU A 397 3.14 8.40 25.50
CA GLU A 397 4.12 7.73 26.35
C GLU A 397 4.15 6.25 26.00
N PHE A 398 5.33 5.70 25.84
CA PHE A 398 5.50 4.29 25.53
C PHE A 398 6.64 3.70 26.37
N LYS A 399 6.55 2.40 26.59
CA LYS A 399 7.63 1.64 27.22
C LYS A 399 8.27 0.69 26.22
N LEU A 400 9.58 0.55 26.34
CA LEU A 400 10.37 -0.44 25.62
C LEU A 400 10.66 -1.61 26.54
N VAL A 401 10.41 -2.81 26.04
CA VAL A 401 10.70 -4.06 26.75
C VAL A 401 11.39 -5.05 25.79
N PRO A 402 12.35 -5.86 26.30
CA PRO A 402 12.98 -6.88 25.46
C PRO A 402 12.09 -8.10 25.31
N GLY A 403 12.26 -8.81 24.18
CA GLY A 403 11.55 -10.05 23.88
C GLY A 403 10.23 -9.84 23.16
N GLU A 404 9.58 -10.95 22.81
CA GLU A 404 8.26 -10.96 22.20
C GLU A 404 7.19 -10.56 23.20
N ILE A 405 6.15 -9.87 22.72
CA ILE A 405 4.99 -9.50 23.50
C ILE A 405 3.80 -10.24 22.93
N GLU A 406 3.22 -11.14 23.76
CA GLU A 406 2.02 -11.87 23.39
C GLU A 406 0.86 -10.89 23.07
N GLY A 407 0.17 -11.12 21.96
CA GLY A 407 -0.96 -10.29 21.54
C GLY A 407 -0.58 -8.91 20.96
N LEU A 408 0.69 -8.53 20.85
CA LEU A 408 1.09 -7.23 20.34
C LEU A 408 0.51 -6.97 18.93
N LYS A 409 0.62 -7.93 18.01
CA LYS A 409 0.08 -7.76 16.65
C LYS A 409 -1.42 -7.51 16.63
N ALA A 410 -2.17 -8.27 17.42
CA ALA A 410 -3.61 -8.09 17.56
C ALA A 410 -3.97 -6.72 18.18
N SER A 411 -3.16 -6.21 19.10
CA SER A 411 -3.37 -4.88 19.70
C SER A 411 -3.14 -3.72 18.73
N LEU A 412 -2.41 -3.95 17.65
CA LEU A 412 -2.16 -2.95 16.61
C LEU A 412 -3.29 -2.86 15.60
N GLU A 413 -4.09 -3.92 15.43
CA GLU A 413 -5.24 -3.92 14.53
C GLU A 413 -6.20 -2.78 14.88
N LYS A 414 -6.80 -2.19 13.85
CA LYS A 414 -7.78 -1.11 14.03
C LYS A 414 -9.17 -1.58 13.59
N ASP A 415 -10.17 -1.15 14.33
CA ASP A 415 -11.56 -1.30 13.93
C ASP A 415 -11.86 -0.38 12.73
N SER A 416 -12.55 -0.91 11.72
CA SER A 416 -12.85 -0.17 10.49
C SER A 416 -13.67 1.08 10.75
N SER A 417 -14.64 1.01 11.67
CA SER A 417 -15.47 2.17 12.03
C SER A 417 -14.66 3.27 12.72
N LEU A 418 -13.62 2.88 13.46
CA LEU A 418 -12.68 3.81 14.07
C LEU A 418 -11.82 4.50 12.99
N VAL A 419 -11.27 3.73 12.05
CA VAL A 419 -10.47 4.27 10.94
C VAL A 419 -11.31 5.23 10.09
N GLU A 420 -12.56 4.89 9.81
CA GLU A 420 -13.49 5.77 9.10
C GLU A 420 -13.73 7.08 9.85
N ARG A 421 -13.91 7.06 11.17
CA ARG A 421 -14.07 8.29 11.97
C ARG A 421 -12.80 9.17 11.96
N ILE A 422 -11.62 8.55 11.99
CA ILE A 422 -10.35 9.29 11.90
C ILE A 422 -10.19 9.91 10.51
N HIS A 423 -10.45 9.11 9.49
CA HIS A 423 -10.41 9.58 8.11
C HIS A 423 -11.42 10.71 7.86
N GLU A 424 -12.60 10.63 8.47
CA GLU A 424 -13.61 11.69 8.42
C GLU A 424 -13.10 13.01 9.01
N ARG A 425 -12.43 12.98 10.16
CA ARG A 425 -11.77 14.18 10.74
C ARG A 425 -10.70 14.77 9.81
N LEU A 426 -9.93 13.92 9.12
CA LEU A 426 -9.00 14.40 8.10
C LEU A 426 -9.72 15.08 6.95
N MET A 427 -10.83 14.48 6.46
CA MET A 427 -11.63 15.06 5.39
C MET A 427 -12.24 16.40 5.80
N GLU A 428 -12.81 16.51 6.99
CA GLU A 428 -13.35 17.78 7.52
C GLU A 428 -12.28 18.87 7.57
N ARG A 429 -11.09 18.54 8.06
CA ARG A 429 -9.96 19.48 8.13
C ARG A 429 -9.50 19.90 6.75
N LEU A 430 -9.39 18.93 5.83
CA LEU A 430 -9.01 19.21 4.44
C LEU A 430 -10.05 20.07 3.73
N MET A 431 -11.34 19.79 3.91
CA MET A 431 -12.41 20.62 3.35
C MET A 431 -12.38 22.05 3.92
N GLY A 432 -12.13 22.20 5.23
CA GLY A 432 -11.92 23.51 5.83
C GLY A 432 -10.75 24.30 5.23
N PHE A 433 -9.65 23.60 4.87
CA PHE A 433 -8.54 24.23 4.15
C PHE A 433 -8.92 24.58 2.71
N LEU A 434 -9.49 23.64 1.97
CA LEU A 434 -9.80 23.82 0.54
C LEU A 434 -10.87 24.88 0.28
N LEU A 435 -11.83 25.04 1.20
CA LEU A 435 -12.95 25.98 1.05
C LEU A 435 -12.70 27.32 1.75
N ASP A 436 -12.18 27.28 2.97
CA ASP A 436 -12.12 28.41 3.89
C ASP A 436 -10.68 28.88 4.19
N GLY A 437 -9.65 28.18 3.69
CA GLY A 437 -8.24 28.49 3.99
C GLY A 437 -7.81 28.22 5.44
N LYS A 438 -8.54 27.37 6.17
CA LYS A 438 -8.20 27.03 7.56
C LYS A 438 -6.88 26.24 7.64
N PRO A 439 -6.08 26.39 8.69
CA PRO A 439 -4.81 25.67 8.81
C PRO A 439 -5.03 24.16 8.90
N LEU A 440 -4.15 23.39 8.26
CA LEU A 440 -4.22 21.92 8.24
C LEU A 440 -3.64 21.31 9.52
N VAL A 441 -2.53 21.83 10.01
CA VAL A 441 -1.81 21.33 11.19
C VAL A 441 -1.28 22.51 11.99
N GLU A 442 -1.42 22.40 13.32
CA GLU A 442 -0.88 23.36 14.28
C GLU A 442 -0.07 22.63 15.34
N ARG A 443 1.21 22.95 15.47
CA ARG A 443 2.09 22.49 16.55
C ARG A 443 2.88 23.68 17.07
N PRO A 444 2.79 23.99 18.38
CA PRO A 444 3.36 25.21 18.95
C PRO A 444 4.89 25.31 18.84
N LYS A 445 5.61 24.18 18.98
CA LYS A 445 7.08 24.15 19.00
C LYS A 445 7.70 23.72 17.68
N LEU A 446 7.13 22.68 17.05
CA LEU A 446 7.72 22.04 15.88
C LEU A 446 7.17 22.57 14.54
N GLY A 447 6.10 23.37 14.58
CA GLY A 447 5.46 23.91 13.37
C GLY A 447 4.69 22.84 12.59
N SER A 448 4.26 23.18 11.38
CA SER A 448 3.41 22.33 10.55
C SER A 448 4.16 21.28 9.73
N ASP A 449 5.47 21.43 9.58
CA ASP A 449 6.26 20.66 8.63
C ASP A 449 7.11 19.59 9.34
N VAL A 450 7.31 18.47 8.66
CA VAL A 450 8.23 17.38 9.04
C VAL A 450 9.24 17.14 7.92
N HIS A 451 10.41 16.59 8.25
CA HIS A 451 11.42 16.25 7.26
C HIS A 451 10.94 15.12 6.33
N LEU A 452 11.44 15.09 5.10
CA LEU A 452 11.17 14.03 4.10
C LEU A 452 11.33 12.61 4.65
N HIS A 453 12.27 12.41 5.56
CA HIS A 453 12.49 11.11 6.20
C HIS A 453 11.21 10.57 6.85
N VAL A 454 10.44 11.42 7.53
CA VAL A 454 9.14 11.05 8.13
C VAL A 454 8.13 10.64 7.05
N VAL A 455 8.15 11.29 5.90
CA VAL A 455 7.30 10.90 4.76
C VAL A 455 7.69 9.52 4.24
N TRP A 456 8.98 9.25 4.13
CA TRP A 456 9.47 7.98 3.59
C TRP A 456 9.19 6.79 4.50
N HIS A 457 9.21 6.96 5.83
CA HIS A 457 8.79 5.92 6.77
C HIS A 457 7.34 5.48 6.58
N GLY A 458 6.46 6.39 6.19
CA GLY A 458 5.05 6.10 5.96
C GLY A 458 4.68 5.76 4.53
N MET A 459 5.51 6.16 3.54
CA MET A 459 5.18 6.07 2.12
C MET A 459 6.29 5.46 1.28
N GLY A 460 7.47 6.09 1.25
CA GLY A 460 8.53 5.75 0.31
C GLY A 460 9.18 4.40 0.59
N GLU A 461 9.39 4.04 1.85
CA GLU A 461 10.00 2.76 2.23
C GLU A 461 9.07 1.59 2.03
N LEU A 462 7.80 1.79 2.29
CA LEU A 462 6.76 0.81 2.02
C LEU A 462 6.75 0.37 0.56
N ASN A 463 7.08 1.25 -0.36
CA ASN A 463 7.19 0.94 -1.78
C ASN A 463 8.30 -0.07 -2.10
N LEU A 464 9.28 -0.24 -1.20
CA LEU A 464 10.37 -1.20 -1.35
C LEU A 464 10.04 -2.59 -0.77
N VAL A 465 8.96 -2.74 -0.01
CA VAL A 465 8.70 -3.94 0.80
C VAL A 465 7.69 -4.93 0.24
N GLY A 466 7.01 -4.64 -0.83
CA GLY A 466 6.16 -5.61 -1.48
C GLY A 466 4.83 -5.08 -2.01
N GLU A 467 4.18 -5.92 -2.80
CA GLU A 467 2.99 -5.57 -3.58
C GLU A 467 1.78 -5.20 -2.71
N ARG A 468 1.61 -5.88 -1.56
CA ARG A 468 0.52 -5.59 -0.62
C ARG A 468 0.53 -4.12 -0.17
N TYR A 469 1.71 -3.58 0.07
CA TYR A 469 1.89 -2.20 0.55
C TYR A 469 1.68 -1.17 -0.53
N ARG A 470 2.24 -1.42 -1.71
CA ARG A 470 2.02 -0.59 -2.90
C ARG A 470 0.54 -0.45 -3.18
N ARG A 471 -0.20 -1.54 -3.02
CA ARG A 471 -1.65 -1.56 -3.16
C ARG A 471 -2.36 -0.77 -2.10
N ALA A 472 -2.02 -0.96 -0.83
CA ALA A 472 -2.64 -0.19 0.25
C ALA A 472 -2.47 1.31 0.02
N GLN A 473 -1.30 1.75 -0.44
CA GLN A 473 -1.05 3.13 -0.80
C GLN A 473 -1.93 3.59 -1.98
N MET A 474 -1.89 2.87 -3.09
CA MET A 474 -2.62 3.27 -4.29
C MET A 474 -4.14 3.25 -4.08
N MET A 475 -4.66 2.19 -3.46
CA MET A 475 -6.09 2.01 -3.25
C MET A 475 -6.62 2.95 -2.16
N GLY A 476 -5.90 3.05 -1.04
CA GLY A 476 -6.25 3.98 0.04
C GLY A 476 -6.26 5.44 -0.44
N ALA A 477 -5.23 5.83 -1.21
CA ALA A 477 -5.16 7.16 -1.81
C ALA A 477 -6.32 7.43 -2.77
N ALA A 478 -6.64 6.48 -3.65
CA ALA A 478 -7.72 6.62 -4.61
C ALA A 478 -9.08 6.79 -3.91
N ARG A 479 -9.35 5.97 -2.89
CA ARG A 479 -10.58 6.08 -2.07
C ARG A 479 -10.68 7.42 -1.37
N SER A 480 -9.59 7.89 -0.77
CA SER A 480 -9.56 9.18 -0.07
C SER A 480 -9.75 10.35 -1.03
N ALA A 481 -9.03 10.38 -2.14
CA ALA A 481 -9.12 11.46 -3.11
C ALA A 481 -10.47 11.48 -3.85
N LYS A 482 -11.07 10.33 -4.11
CA LYS A 482 -12.45 10.24 -4.63
C LYS A 482 -13.42 10.92 -3.69
N LYS A 483 -13.37 10.61 -2.39
CA LYS A 483 -14.21 11.25 -1.36
C LYS A 483 -14.00 12.76 -1.28
N ILE A 484 -12.78 13.24 -1.46
CA ILE A 484 -12.46 14.67 -1.54
C ILE A 484 -13.14 15.29 -2.77
N GLY A 485 -12.97 14.68 -3.95
CA GLY A 485 -13.57 15.14 -5.19
C GLY A 485 -15.11 15.23 -5.11
N GLU A 486 -15.75 14.15 -4.65
CA GLU A 486 -17.21 14.09 -4.46
C GLU A 486 -17.73 15.20 -3.52
N ARG A 487 -17.03 15.46 -2.41
CA ARG A 487 -17.39 16.55 -1.48
C ARG A 487 -17.24 17.92 -2.10
N LEU A 488 -16.17 18.16 -2.85
CA LEU A 488 -15.97 19.43 -3.55
C LEU A 488 -17.08 19.64 -4.59
N MET A 489 -17.41 18.63 -5.37
CA MET A 489 -18.48 18.70 -6.35
C MET A 489 -19.84 18.94 -5.69
N ALA A 490 -20.11 18.35 -4.53
CA ALA A 490 -21.32 18.57 -3.76
C ALA A 490 -21.50 20.02 -3.26
N THR A 491 -20.42 20.81 -3.21
CA THR A 491 -20.51 22.26 -2.89
C THR A 491 -20.95 23.13 -4.08
N GLY A 492 -21.10 22.55 -5.27
CA GLY A 492 -21.43 23.28 -6.50
C GLY A 492 -20.25 23.95 -7.19
N LEU A 493 -19.02 23.61 -6.80
CA LEU A 493 -17.82 24.09 -7.50
C LEU A 493 -17.77 23.54 -8.93
N HIS A 494 -17.22 24.35 -9.84
CA HIS A 494 -16.89 23.86 -11.19
C HIS A 494 -15.72 22.86 -11.12
N GLU A 495 -15.73 21.85 -11.97
CA GLU A 495 -14.71 20.79 -12.02
C GLU A 495 -13.26 21.31 -12.02
N ASP A 496 -12.96 22.30 -12.87
CA ASP A 496 -11.61 22.87 -12.97
C ASP A 496 -11.18 23.59 -11.69
N GLU A 497 -12.11 24.26 -11.01
CA GLU A 497 -11.82 24.93 -9.74
C GLU A 497 -11.59 23.90 -8.63
N ALA A 498 -12.38 22.82 -8.60
CA ALA A 498 -12.18 21.73 -7.65
C ALA A 498 -10.80 21.07 -7.82
N VAL A 499 -10.44 20.73 -9.06
CA VAL A 499 -9.10 20.20 -9.38
C VAL A 499 -8.00 21.18 -8.98
N LYS A 500 -8.12 22.44 -9.37
CA LYS A 500 -7.12 23.48 -9.06
C LYS A 500 -6.91 23.63 -7.56
N ARG A 501 -7.95 23.61 -6.73
CA ARG A 501 -7.83 23.70 -5.26
C ARG A 501 -7.06 22.52 -4.70
N VAL A 502 -7.31 21.30 -5.18
CA VAL A 502 -6.59 20.11 -4.71
C VAL A 502 -5.13 20.12 -5.19
N LEU A 503 -4.84 20.54 -6.42
CA LEU A 503 -3.44 20.66 -6.87
C LEU A 503 -2.69 21.74 -6.09
N ASN A 504 -3.33 22.88 -5.77
CA ASN A 504 -2.76 23.90 -4.89
C ASN A 504 -2.51 23.37 -3.46
N PHE A 505 -3.38 22.48 -2.96
CA PHE A 505 -3.14 21.79 -1.68
C PHE A 505 -1.87 20.93 -1.74
N LEU A 506 -1.61 20.19 -2.83
CA LEU A 506 -0.37 19.43 -2.98
C LEU A 506 0.86 20.35 -2.93
N GLU A 507 0.81 21.50 -3.60
CA GLU A 507 1.89 22.50 -3.54
C GLU A 507 2.04 23.10 -2.14
N TYR A 508 0.92 23.45 -1.47
CA TYR A 508 0.93 23.94 -0.10
C TYR A 508 1.58 22.95 0.87
N CYS A 509 1.24 21.68 0.73
CA CYS A 509 1.86 20.60 1.50
C CYS A 509 3.31 20.31 1.10
N LYS A 510 3.84 20.99 0.07
CA LYS A 510 5.17 20.76 -0.45
C LYS A 510 5.40 19.32 -0.92
N VAL A 511 4.35 18.68 -1.43
CA VAL A 511 4.46 17.37 -2.08
C VAL A 511 5.41 17.48 -3.26
N GLY A 512 5.30 18.55 -4.04
CA GLY A 512 6.15 18.89 -5.16
C GLY A 512 5.64 20.14 -5.86
N LYS A 513 6.34 20.58 -6.91
CA LYS A 513 5.89 21.65 -7.79
C LYS A 513 4.99 21.08 -8.87
N VAL A 514 3.70 21.40 -8.82
CA VAL A 514 2.67 20.82 -9.68
C VAL A 514 2.41 21.69 -10.91
N THR A 515 2.28 21.07 -12.07
CA THR A 515 1.86 21.74 -13.31
C THR A 515 0.79 20.89 -13.98
N LEU A 516 -0.35 21.51 -14.29
CA LEU A 516 -1.46 20.89 -15.04
C LEU A 516 -1.51 21.47 -16.46
N GLY A 517 -1.50 20.59 -17.45
CA GLY A 517 -1.66 20.88 -18.87
C GLY A 517 -2.34 19.70 -19.58
N GLU A 518 -1.81 19.27 -20.72
CA GLU A 518 -2.20 18.01 -21.35
C GLU A 518 -1.82 16.79 -20.51
N THR A 519 -0.87 16.96 -19.61
CA THR A 519 -0.42 15.99 -18.61
C THR A 519 -0.34 16.67 -17.24
N ILE A 520 -0.24 15.87 -16.18
CA ILE A 520 0.05 16.35 -14.84
C ILE A 520 1.54 16.10 -14.59
N ARG A 521 2.29 17.14 -14.19
CA ARG A 521 3.71 17.01 -13.85
C ARG A 521 3.96 17.47 -12.44
N ILE A 522 4.77 16.69 -11.70
CA ILE A 522 5.23 17.04 -10.35
C ILE A 522 6.76 16.96 -10.32
N ARG A 523 7.41 18.11 -10.10
CA ARG A 523 8.84 18.18 -9.85
C ARG A 523 9.11 18.11 -8.37
N ASP A 524 10.25 17.57 -7.97
CA ASP A 524 10.63 17.41 -6.57
C ASP A 524 9.57 16.65 -5.74
N ASN A 525 8.92 15.59 -6.33
CA ASN A 525 7.91 14.82 -5.63
C ASN A 525 8.50 14.15 -4.38
N CYS A 526 7.89 14.39 -3.21
CA CYS A 526 8.38 13.91 -1.92
C CYS A 526 8.35 12.38 -1.80
N GLU A 527 7.42 11.71 -2.50
CA GLU A 527 7.24 10.26 -2.42
C GLU A 527 8.41 9.48 -3.04
N CYS A 528 8.95 9.95 -4.16
CA CYS A 528 10.00 9.24 -4.88
C CYS A 528 11.43 9.62 -4.47
N GLY A 529 11.59 10.59 -3.57
CA GLY A 529 12.90 11.15 -3.23
C GLY A 529 13.89 10.13 -2.67
N ARG A 530 13.43 9.12 -1.91
CA ARG A 530 14.31 8.10 -1.36
C ARG A 530 14.82 7.11 -2.39
N THR A 531 13.96 6.66 -3.30
CA THR A 531 14.33 5.70 -4.36
C THR A 531 15.44 6.24 -5.26
N THR A 532 15.58 7.56 -5.35
CA THR A 532 16.68 8.19 -6.10
C THR A 532 18.05 7.98 -5.48
N MET A 533 18.10 7.66 -4.17
CA MET A 533 19.36 7.40 -3.48
C MET A 533 19.95 6.02 -3.79
N PHE A 534 19.18 5.12 -4.42
CA PHE A 534 19.65 3.78 -4.78
C PHE A 534 20.23 3.74 -6.20
N LEU A 535 21.43 3.20 -6.34
CA LEU A 535 22.12 3.14 -7.62
C LEU A 535 21.48 2.21 -8.65
N HIS A 536 20.82 1.14 -8.18
CA HIS A 536 20.39 0.04 -9.05
C HIS A 536 18.88 -0.18 -9.14
N GLU A 537 18.08 0.46 -8.29
CA GLU A 537 16.62 0.36 -8.37
C GLU A 537 16.03 1.60 -9.05
N LYS A 538 15.85 1.50 -10.35
CA LYS A 538 15.20 2.55 -11.15
C LYS A 538 13.82 2.07 -11.60
N GLN A 539 12.81 2.26 -10.77
CA GLN A 539 11.43 1.95 -11.10
C GLN A 539 10.49 3.04 -10.58
N PRO A 540 9.34 3.24 -11.20
CA PRO A 540 8.33 4.15 -10.67
C PRO A 540 7.94 3.78 -9.23
N SER A 541 7.80 4.80 -8.37
CA SER A 541 7.50 4.61 -6.94
C SER A 541 6.41 5.54 -6.40
N CYS A 542 5.76 6.34 -7.24
CA CYS A 542 4.71 7.29 -6.84
C CYS A 542 3.33 6.63 -6.70
N TYR A 543 3.24 5.55 -5.91
CA TYR A 543 2.00 4.77 -5.79
C TYR A 543 0.89 5.55 -5.10
N PHE A 544 1.20 6.26 -4.01
CA PHE A 544 0.21 7.07 -3.30
C PHE A 544 -0.24 8.26 -4.17
N THR A 545 0.69 8.99 -4.75
CA THR A 545 0.37 10.13 -5.64
C THR A 545 -0.46 9.66 -6.84
N THR A 546 -0.11 8.55 -7.47
CA THR A 546 -0.87 7.98 -8.59
C THR A 546 -2.29 7.60 -8.18
N GLY A 547 -2.46 6.92 -7.05
CA GLY A 547 -3.78 6.61 -6.50
C GLY A 547 -4.59 7.86 -6.19
N PHE A 548 -3.97 8.86 -5.56
CA PHE A 548 -4.61 10.12 -5.21
C PHE A 548 -5.11 10.88 -6.44
N LEU A 549 -4.27 11.02 -7.46
CA LEU A 549 -4.68 11.66 -8.72
C LEU A 549 -5.80 10.87 -9.41
N ASN A 550 -5.71 9.55 -9.47
CA ASN A 550 -6.77 8.71 -10.04
C ASN A 550 -8.10 8.90 -9.33
N GLY A 551 -8.12 8.88 -7.99
CA GLY A 551 -9.34 9.08 -7.22
C GLY A 551 -9.96 10.47 -7.44
N LEU A 552 -9.13 11.52 -7.46
CA LEU A 552 -9.59 12.89 -7.71
C LEU A 552 -10.20 13.04 -9.10
N PHE A 553 -9.45 12.67 -10.15
CA PHE A 553 -9.89 12.88 -11.53
C PHE A 553 -11.06 11.98 -11.91
N SER A 554 -11.14 10.77 -11.34
CA SER A 554 -12.31 9.91 -11.48
C SER A 554 -13.58 10.55 -10.91
N ALA A 555 -13.50 11.13 -9.72
CA ALA A 555 -14.64 11.74 -9.05
C ALA A 555 -15.09 13.07 -9.68
N VAL A 556 -14.14 13.88 -10.18
CA VAL A 556 -14.41 15.24 -10.64
C VAL A 556 -14.63 15.31 -12.15
N LYS A 557 -13.85 14.56 -12.94
CA LYS A 557 -13.86 14.65 -14.42
C LYS A 557 -14.19 13.34 -15.12
N ASN A 558 -14.47 12.27 -14.38
CA ASN A 558 -14.63 10.91 -14.91
C ASN A 558 -13.45 10.48 -15.81
N GLN A 559 -12.23 10.84 -15.43
CA GLN A 559 -10.98 10.55 -16.12
C GLN A 559 -10.05 9.75 -15.22
N HIS A 560 -9.17 8.96 -15.82
CA HIS A 560 -8.10 8.26 -15.13
C HIS A 560 -6.75 8.80 -15.55
N VAL A 561 -5.74 8.61 -14.68
CA VAL A 561 -4.37 8.99 -15.00
C VAL A 561 -3.44 7.79 -14.88
N ARG A 562 -2.37 7.78 -15.67
CA ARG A 562 -1.31 6.79 -15.60
C ARG A 562 0.05 7.48 -15.49
N GLU A 563 0.85 7.06 -14.53
CA GLU A 563 2.24 7.49 -14.42
C GLU A 563 3.04 6.98 -15.64
N VAL A 564 3.70 7.88 -16.34
CA VAL A 564 4.51 7.61 -17.53
C VAL A 564 5.98 8.00 -17.36
N ARG A 565 6.27 8.86 -16.39
CA ARG A 565 7.64 9.23 -15.97
C ARG A 565 7.70 9.31 -14.46
N CYS A 566 8.84 8.92 -13.89
CA CYS A 566 9.09 8.98 -12.46
C CYS A 566 10.54 9.34 -12.17
N VAL A 567 10.75 10.27 -11.24
CA VAL A 567 12.09 10.64 -10.77
C VAL A 567 12.83 9.41 -10.21
N ALA A 568 12.14 8.50 -9.54
CA ALA A 568 12.70 7.25 -9.06
C ALA A 568 13.16 6.31 -10.19
N ALA A 569 12.58 6.41 -11.38
CA ALA A 569 13.00 5.70 -12.58
C ALA A 569 14.15 6.39 -13.33
N GLY A 570 14.57 7.58 -12.87
CA GLY A 570 15.64 8.36 -13.48
C GLY A 570 15.17 9.53 -14.35
N ASP A 571 13.88 9.81 -14.40
CA ASP A 571 13.33 10.94 -15.13
C ASP A 571 13.53 12.26 -14.35
N PRO A 572 13.49 13.42 -15.04
CA PRO A 572 13.68 14.72 -14.38
C PRO A 572 12.48 15.19 -13.55
N TYR A 573 11.32 14.57 -13.72
CA TYR A 573 10.06 14.84 -13.01
C TYR A 573 9.14 13.62 -13.08
N CYS A 574 8.12 13.59 -12.23
CA CYS A 574 7.05 12.61 -12.32
C CYS A 574 5.93 13.17 -13.21
N GLU A 575 5.36 12.35 -14.10
CA GLU A 575 4.35 12.75 -15.08
C GLU A 575 3.24 11.72 -15.21
N TRP A 576 2.01 12.20 -15.28
CA TRP A 576 0.82 11.39 -15.49
C TRP A 576 0.05 11.86 -16.73
N GLU A 577 -0.29 10.91 -17.61
CA GLU A 577 -1.14 11.10 -18.77
C GLU A 577 -2.59 10.78 -18.45
N PHE A 578 -3.54 11.52 -19.03
CA PHE A 578 -4.96 11.22 -18.97
C PHE A 578 -5.31 10.05 -19.90
N ARG A 579 -6.30 9.23 -19.45
CA ARG A 579 -6.81 8.08 -20.19
C ARG A 579 -8.33 8.12 -20.29
#